data_8118d65e69bd6a964ec3e32f7c15a89a
#
_entry.id   8118d65e69bd6a964ec3e32f7c15a89a
#
_cell.length_a   1.000
_cell.length_b   1.000
_cell.length_c   1.000
_cell.angle_alpha   90.00
_cell.angle_beta   90.00
_cell.angle_gamma   90.00
#
_symmetry.space_group_name_H-M   'P 1'
#
loop_
_entity.id
_entity.type
_entity.pdbx_description
1 polymer ?
#
loop_
_entity_poly.entity_id
_entity_poly.type
_entity_poly.pdbx_seq_one_letter_code
_entity_poly.pdbx_strand_id
1 'polypeptide(L)'
;MTNCPLLKINFAQLLFKEIDRVENESQLRSHLAPQIGEYFNATRSGVFFFESLLSDPRFKNILNLFLSIERNPVARYLAERHTPVHEEMVTSPKTWQIICPRPDHWHVMAGPIVNCGQLVGAVGCTRNRSMPAFNTENLADLSAICLHLSVWSATVKSAQYSDSIALLTPRELEIAELVALGKTNAEIGRELWITINSVKQALKRMFRKLEVSSRAEMVARLFTIEPHSHAKDK
;
A
#
# COMPACT_ATOMS: atom_id res chain seq x y z
N MET A 1 4.99 33.94 6.66
CA MET A 1 4.25 33.70 5.40
C MET A 1 2.83 33.28 5.75
N THR A 2 1.87 33.95 5.21
CA THR A 2 0.48 34.10 5.63
C THR A 2 -0.30 32.76 5.65
N ASN A 3 -0.77 32.39 6.83
CA ASN A 3 -1.66 31.26 7.11
C ASN A 3 -3.10 31.61 6.62
N CYS A 4 -3.28 31.80 5.31
CA CYS A 4 -4.59 32.11 4.75
C CYS A 4 -5.35 30.77 4.55
N PRO A 5 -6.50 30.55 5.20
CA PRO A 5 -7.27 29.32 5.07
C PRO A 5 -7.64 28.96 3.62
N LEU A 6 -7.92 29.97 2.80
CA LEU A 6 -8.25 29.79 1.38
C LEU A 6 -7.06 29.24 0.55
N LEU A 7 -5.82 29.62 0.90
CA LEU A 7 -4.61 29.08 0.24
C LEU A 7 -4.40 27.60 0.59
N LYS A 8 -4.67 27.19 1.84
CA LYS A 8 -4.61 25.77 2.24
C LYS A 8 -5.67 24.92 1.52
N ILE A 9 -6.90 25.40 1.40
CA ILE A 9 -7.98 24.70 0.68
C ILE A 9 -7.59 24.50 -0.79
N ASN A 10 -7.06 25.51 -1.46
CA ASN A 10 -6.60 25.42 -2.84
C ASN A 10 -5.45 24.40 -3.00
N PHE A 11 -4.52 24.35 -2.05
CA PHE A 11 -3.38 23.44 -2.13
C PHE A 11 -3.81 21.98 -1.89
N ALA A 12 -4.70 21.71 -0.92
CA ALA A 12 -5.25 20.38 -0.71
C ALA A 12 -6.02 19.88 -1.95
N GLN A 13 -6.81 20.74 -2.59
CA GLN A 13 -7.52 20.40 -3.84
C GLN A 13 -6.56 20.11 -5.01
N LEU A 14 -5.41 20.79 -5.05
CA LEU A 14 -4.37 20.48 -6.03
C LEU A 14 -3.76 19.11 -5.77
N LEU A 15 -3.44 18.76 -4.52
CA LEU A 15 -2.95 17.43 -4.15
C LEU A 15 -3.92 16.33 -4.55
N PHE A 16 -5.24 16.51 -4.33
CA PHE A 16 -6.23 15.50 -4.72
C PHE A 16 -6.26 15.30 -6.23
N LYS A 17 -6.19 16.37 -7.02
CA LYS A 17 -6.10 16.27 -8.49
C LYS A 17 -4.81 15.61 -8.97
N GLU A 18 -3.70 15.83 -8.28
CA GLU A 18 -2.44 15.18 -8.60
C GLU A 18 -2.49 13.68 -8.25
N ILE A 19 -3.16 13.28 -7.15
CA ILE A 19 -3.37 11.86 -6.82
C ILE A 19 -4.14 11.17 -7.97
N ASP A 20 -5.20 11.79 -8.49
CA ASP A 20 -6.02 11.22 -9.55
C ASP A 20 -5.27 11.05 -10.89
N ARG A 21 -4.20 11.82 -11.10
CA ARG A 21 -3.38 11.78 -12.34
C ARG A 21 -2.25 10.74 -12.30
N VAL A 22 -1.92 10.26 -11.11
CA VAL A 22 -0.80 9.34 -10.92
C VAL A 22 -1.21 7.93 -11.36
N GLU A 23 -0.42 7.32 -12.23
CA GLU A 23 -0.69 6.00 -12.80
C GLU A 23 -0.05 4.84 -12.02
N ASN A 24 1.00 5.13 -11.24
CA ASN A 24 1.75 4.11 -10.52
C ASN A 24 2.45 4.63 -9.26
N GLU A 25 2.88 3.71 -8.39
CA GLU A 25 3.54 4.03 -7.12
C GLU A 25 4.85 4.82 -7.27
N SER A 26 5.59 4.64 -8.37
CA SER A 26 6.84 5.36 -8.61
C SER A 26 6.58 6.86 -8.81
N GLN A 27 5.59 7.19 -9.64
CA GLN A 27 5.14 8.57 -9.83
C GLN A 27 4.62 9.18 -8.53
N LEU A 28 3.87 8.40 -7.74
CA LEU A 28 3.35 8.81 -6.45
C LEU A 28 4.48 9.19 -5.48
N ARG A 29 5.53 8.38 -5.40
CA ARG A 29 6.69 8.65 -4.55
C ARG A 29 7.51 9.85 -5.05
N SER A 30 7.72 9.99 -6.35
CA SER A 30 8.59 11.03 -6.91
C SER A 30 7.92 12.40 -6.99
N HIS A 31 6.63 12.46 -7.25
CA HIS A 31 5.92 13.72 -7.46
C HIS A 31 5.05 14.14 -6.27
N LEU A 32 4.28 13.22 -5.72
CA LEU A 32 3.31 13.56 -4.68
C LEU A 32 3.94 13.65 -3.29
N ALA A 33 4.86 12.75 -2.92
CA ALA A 33 5.45 12.76 -1.60
C ALA A 33 6.15 14.09 -1.26
N PRO A 34 6.91 14.76 -2.16
CA PRO A 34 7.47 16.09 -1.90
C PRO A 34 6.40 17.15 -1.67
N GLN A 35 5.30 17.13 -2.44
CA GLN A 35 4.21 18.10 -2.31
C GLN A 35 3.46 17.93 -0.97
N ILE A 36 3.26 16.71 -0.51
CA ILE A 36 2.74 16.41 0.84
C ILE A 36 3.69 17.00 1.90
N GLY A 37 4.99 16.85 1.71
CA GLY A 37 6.01 17.43 2.60
C GLY A 37 5.92 18.95 2.67
N GLU A 38 5.77 19.62 1.54
CA GLU A 38 5.60 21.07 1.45
C GLU A 38 4.30 21.50 2.14
N TYR A 39 3.20 20.82 1.89
CA TYR A 39 1.89 21.10 2.52
C TYR A 39 1.97 21.09 4.04
N PHE A 40 2.62 20.09 4.62
CA PHE A 40 2.77 19.97 6.06
C PHE A 40 4.00 20.69 6.62
N ASN A 41 4.76 21.43 5.80
CA ASN A 41 6.04 21.99 6.20
C ASN A 41 6.91 20.93 6.91
N ALA A 42 7.06 19.77 6.30
CA ALA A 42 7.80 18.64 6.84
C ALA A 42 9.27 18.68 6.39
N THR A 43 10.18 18.23 7.25
CA THR A 43 11.59 18.04 6.89
C THR A 43 11.75 16.89 5.90
N ARG A 44 10.96 15.84 6.09
CA ARG A 44 10.86 14.70 5.17
C ARG A 44 9.42 14.23 5.06
N SER A 45 9.10 13.66 3.92
CA SER A 45 7.82 13.06 3.62
C SER A 45 8.02 11.82 2.76
N GLY A 46 7.07 10.90 2.80
CA GLY A 46 7.09 9.71 1.99
C GLY A 46 5.73 9.04 1.91
N VAL A 47 5.49 8.36 0.79
CA VAL A 47 4.35 7.48 0.58
C VAL A 47 4.90 6.07 0.38
N PHE A 48 4.43 5.13 1.16
CA PHE A 48 4.97 3.78 1.24
C PHE A 48 3.86 2.77 1.02
N PHE A 49 4.06 1.84 0.09
CA PHE A 49 3.23 0.64 -0.07
C PHE A 49 4.04 -0.56 0.41
N PHE A 50 3.47 -1.37 1.29
CA PHE A 50 4.20 -2.42 2.00
C PHE A 50 4.61 -3.55 1.06
N GLU A 51 3.79 -3.89 0.08
CA GLU A 51 4.08 -4.91 -0.92
C GLU A 51 5.36 -4.59 -1.71
N SER A 52 5.46 -3.36 -2.22
CA SER A 52 6.64 -2.89 -2.95
C SER A 52 7.89 -2.81 -2.08
N LEU A 53 7.72 -2.46 -0.80
CA LEU A 53 8.83 -2.40 0.15
C LEU A 53 9.34 -3.79 0.55
N LEU A 54 8.44 -4.77 0.71
CA LEU A 54 8.81 -6.16 1.04
C LEU A 54 9.57 -6.83 -0.12
N SER A 55 9.30 -6.41 -1.35
CA SER A 55 9.94 -6.93 -2.56
C SER A 55 11.35 -6.36 -2.79
N ASP A 56 11.73 -5.25 -2.12
CA ASP A 56 13.03 -4.61 -2.28
C ASP A 56 13.98 -4.96 -1.11
N PRO A 57 15.06 -5.72 -1.38
CA PRO A 57 16.02 -6.13 -0.33
C PRO A 57 16.65 -4.96 0.44
N ARG A 58 16.75 -3.76 -0.16
CA ARG A 58 17.33 -2.56 0.46
C ARG A 58 16.51 -2.06 1.64
N PHE A 59 15.21 -2.29 1.63
CA PHE A 59 14.28 -1.83 2.66
C PHE A 59 13.99 -2.86 3.74
N LYS A 60 14.41 -4.12 3.58
CA LYS A 60 14.09 -5.23 4.50
C LYS A 60 14.46 -4.94 5.96
N ASN A 61 15.61 -4.32 6.22
CA ASN A 61 16.06 -3.96 7.57
C ASN A 61 15.30 -2.73 8.11
N ILE A 62 14.97 -1.78 7.25
CA ILE A 62 14.24 -0.57 7.62
C ILE A 62 12.78 -0.93 7.93
N LEU A 63 12.19 -1.82 7.15
CA LEU A 63 10.83 -2.34 7.36
C LEU A 63 10.66 -3.03 8.71
N ASN A 64 11.63 -3.84 9.11
CA ASN A 64 11.60 -4.52 10.40
C ASN A 64 11.56 -3.53 11.59
N LEU A 65 12.11 -2.34 11.43
CA LEU A 65 12.09 -1.30 12.47
C LEU A 65 10.81 -0.45 12.39
N PHE A 66 10.42 -0.03 11.18
CA PHE A 66 9.25 0.84 10.96
C PHE A 66 7.91 0.10 11.08
N LEU A 67 7.83 -1.14 10.62
CA LEU A 67 6.62 -1.97 10.67
C LEU A 67 6.56 -2.90 11.89
N SER A 68 7.56 -2.85 12.78
CA SER A 68 7.48 -3.60 14.03
C SER A 68 6.37 -3.00 14.91
N ILE A 69 5.18 -3.57 14.79
CA ILE A 69 4.01 -3.24 15.63
C ILE A 69 4.34 -3.35 17.12
N GLU A 70 5.27 -4.25 17.49
CA GLU A 70 5.71 -4.43 18.86
C GLU A 70 6.59 -3.27 19.39
N ARG A 71 7.40 -2.69 18.54
CA ARG A 71 8.42 -1.70 18.93
C ARG A 71 8.06 -0.26 18.55
N ASN A 72 7.24 -0.08 17.51
CA ASN A 72 6.86 1.24 17.02
C ASN A 72 5.39 1.54 17.35
N PRO A 73 5.10 2.39 18.36
CA PRO A 73 3.75 2.71 18.77
C PRO A 73 2.96 3.46 17.68
N VAL A 74 3.61 4.22 16.80
CA VAL A 74 2.98 4.88 15.65
C VAL A 74 2.50 3.83 14.65
N ALA A 75 3.35 2.85 14.31
CA ALA A 75 2.98 1.75 13.41
C ALA A 75 1.85 0.88 13.99
N ARG A 76 1.92 0.60 15.31
CA ARG A 76 0.86 -0.12 16.02
C ARG A 76 -0.47 0.60 15.92
N TYR A 77 -0.49 1.89 16.21
CA TYR A 77 -1.71 2.69 16.14
C TYR A 77 -2.33 2.70 14.74
N LEU A 78 -1.50 2.85 13.69
CA LEU A 78 -1.97 2.77 12.31
C LEU A 78 -2.60 1.41 12.00
N ALA A 79 -1.97 0.32 12.44
CA ALA A 79 -2.45 -1.04 12.19
C ALA A 79 -3.75 -1.35 12.94
N GLU A 80 -3.91 -0.84 14.17
CA GLU A 80 -5.07 -1.10 15.01
C GLU A 80 -6.26 -0.19 14.71
N ARG A 81 -6.00 1.07 14.31
CA ARG A 81 -7.03 2.11 14.22
C ARG A 81 -7.35 2.57 12.81
N HIS A 82 -6.47 2.35 11.85
CA HIS A 82 -6.58 2.87 10.48
C HIS A 82 -6.88 4.38 10.42
N THR A 83 -6.27 5.15 11.34
CA THR A 83 -6.42 6.61 11.43
C THR A 83 -5.05 7.28 11.55
N PRO A 84 -4.88 8.52 11.07
CA PRO A 84 -3.65 9.26 11.25
C PRO A 84 -3.28 9.47 12.72
N VAL A 85 -1.98 9.53 12.98
CA VAL A 85 -1.40 9.63 14.32
C VAL A 85 -0.11 10.45 14.28
N HIS A 86 0.18 11.21 15.33
CA HIS A 86 1.51 11.75 15.59
C HIS A 86 2.10 11.15 16.88
N GLU A 87 3.42 11.23 17.04
CA GLU A 87 4.14 10.54 18.11
C GLU A 87 3.61 10.88 19.51
N GLU A 88 3.24 12.14 19.79
CA GLU A 88 2.77 12.56 21.11
C GLU A 88 1.43 11.94 21.54
N MET A 89 0.64 11.40 20.60
CA MET A 89 -0.60 10.68 20.91
C MET A 89 -0.35 9.29 21.51
N VAL A 90 0.79 8.69 21.21
CA VAL A 90 1.07 7.27 21.49
C VAL A 90 2.32 7.05 22.35
N THR A 91 3.17 8.07 22.49
CA THR A 91 4.37 7.99 23.31
C THR A 91 4.88 9.38 23.72
N SER A 92 5.82 9.45 24.65
CA SER A 92 6.49 10.70 24.97
C SER A 92 7.59 11.04 23.96
N PRO A 93 7.93 12.33 23.74
CA PRO A 93 9.05 12.71 22.87
C PRO A 93 10.39 12.06 23.26
N LYS A 94 10.64 11.88 24.55
CA LYS A 94 11.85 11.20 25.05
C LYS A 94 11.87 9.72 24.63
N THR A 95 10.76 9.02 24.81
CA THR A 95 10.62 7.62 24.42
C THR A 95 10.70 7.46 22.91
N TRP A 96 10.10 8.40 22.15
CA TRP A 96 10.18 8.40 20.69
C TRP A 96 11.65 8.50 20.20
N GLN A 97 12.49 9.32 20.84
CA GLN A 97 13.91 9.45 20.48
C GLN A 97 14.73 8.18 20.73
N ILE A 98 14.28 7.30 21.64
CA ILE A 98 14.88 5.98 21.83
C ILE A 98 14.49 5.03 20.69
N ILE A 99 13.25 5.12 20.22
CA ILE A 99 12.72 4.28 19.13
C ILE A 99 13.30 4.74 17.78
N CYS A 100 13.34 6.04 17.55
CA CYS A 100 13.86 6.64 16.31
C CYS A 100 14.86 7.77 16.64
N PRO A 101 16.16 7.48 16.81
CA PRO A 101 17.16 8.46 17.24
C PRO A 101 17.61 9.43 16.14
N ARG A 102 16.89 9.55 15.06
CA ARG A 102 17.22 10.43 13.91
C ARG A 102 16.84 11.87 14.23
N PRO A 103 17.75 12.85 14.08
CA PRO A 103 17.48 14.26 14.39
C PRO A 103 16.36 14.87 13.56
N ASP A 104 16.22 14.44 12.31
CA ASP A 104 15.20 14.87 11.35
C ASP A 104 13.84 14.18 11.53
N HIS A 105 13.72 13.28 12.52
CA HIS A 105 12.52 12.58 12.91
C HIS A 105 12.10 12.93 14.36
N TRP A 106 12.35 14.15 14.80
CA TRP A 106 11.99 14.57 16.16
C TRP A 106 10.48 14.55 16.36
N HIS A 107 9.73 15.11 15.40
CA HIS A 107 8.28 14.97 15.32
C HIS A 107 7.92 14.09 14.12
N VAL A 108 7.00 13.18 14.33
CA VAL A 108 6.54 12.24 13.32
C VAL A 108 5.03 12.21 13.27
N MET A 109 4.49 12.31 12.07
CA MET A 109 3.09 12.10 11.78
C MET A 109 2.98 11.03 10.71
N ALA A 110 2.05 10.10 10.86
CA ALA A 110 1.79 9.07 9.87
C ALA A 110 0.28 8.87 9.66
N GLY A 111 -0.09 8.55 8.44
CA GLY A 111 -1.48 8.25 8.06
C GLY A 111 -1.57 6.96 7.26
N PRO A 112 -2.65 6.18 7.39
CA PRO A 112 -2.82 4.88 6.77
C PRO A 112 -3.27 4.99 5.31
N ILE A 113 -2.80 4.08 4.46
CA ILE A 113 -3.40 3.78 3.17
C ILE A 113 -4.07 2.42 3.32
N VAL A 114 -5.39 2.37 3.13
CA VAL A 114 -6.21 1.19 3.39
C VAL A 114 -6.87 0.71 2.09
N ASN A 115 -6.87 -0.59 1.87
CA ASN A 115 -7.61 -1.21 0.77
C ASN A 115 -8.27 -2.50 1.27
N CYS A 116 -9.55 -2.70 0.98
CA CYS A 116 -10.34 -3.87 1.42
C CYS A 116 -10.20 -4.15 2.93
N GLY A 117 -10.22 -3.11 3.78
CA GLY A 117 -10.08 -3.24 5.22
C GLY A 117 -8.67 -3.60 5.71
N GLN A 118 -7.69 -3.67 4.83
CA GLN A 118 -6.29 -3.98 5.17
C GLN A 118 -5.42 -2.73 5.06
N LEU A 119 -4.48 -2.58 5.98
CA LEU A 119 -3.46 -1.55 5.91
C LEU A 119 -2.42 -1.95 4.84
N VAL A 120 -2.49 -1.31 3.66
CA VAL A 120 -1.64 -1.64 2.50
C VAL A 120 -0.45 -0.70 2.36
N GLY A 121 -0.46 0.42 3.07
CA GLY A 121 0.59 1.41 2.99
C GLY A 121 0.44 2.52 4.04
N ALA A 122 1.33 3.48 4.00
CA ALA A 122 1.29 4.65 4.89
C ALA A 122 1.90 5.89 4.22
N VAL A 123 1.41 7.05 4.63
CA VAL A 123 2.06 8.34 4.41
C VAL A 123 2.80 8.72 5.69
N GLY A 124 4.05 9.14 5.59
CA GLY A 124 4.85 9.61 6.72
C GLY A 124 5.36 11.03 6.49
N CYS A 125 5.27 11.86 7.51
CA CYS A 125 5.87 13.20 7.56
C CYS A 125 6.69 13.34 8.84
N THR A 126 7.84 14.01 8.74
CA THR A 126 8.71 14.26 9.90
C THR A 126 9.14 15.71 9.97
N ARG A 127 9.42 16.19 11.19
CA ARG A 127 9.98 17.50 11.46
C ARG A 127 11.18 17.36 12.40
N ASN A 128 12.11 18.30 12.28
CA ASN A 128 13.22 18.39 13.22
C ASN A 128 12.78 19.08 14.54
N ARG A 129 13.64 19.07 15.54
CA ARG A 129 13.36 19.58 16.88
C ARG A 129 13.02 21.08 16.95
N SER A 130 13.52 21.87 16.00
CA SER A 130 13.29 23.33 15.99
C SER A 130 11.94 23.72 15.41
N MET A 131 11.24 22.76 14.83
CA MET A 131 9.92 22.97 14.22
C MET A 131 8.80 22.63 15.22
N PRO A 132 7.59 23.21 15.06
CA PRO A 132 6.46 22.84 15.89
C PRO A 132 6.05 21.38 15.67
N ALA A 133 5.56 20.73 16.73
CA ALA A 133 4.95 19.41 16.62
C ALA A 133 3.74 19.41 15.66
N PHE A 134 3.38 18.24 15.15
CA PHE A 134 2.14 18.09 14.40
C PHE A 134 0.93 18.20 15.34
N ASN A 135 -0.16 18.75 14.85
CA ASN A 135 -1.37 19.00 15.61
C ASN A 135 -2.59 18.29 15.00
N THR A 136 -3.74 18.45 15.66
CA THR A 136 -5.01 17.82 15.24
C THR A 136 -5.46 18.28 13.84
N GLU A 137 -5.21 19.54 13.46
CA GLU A 137 -5.50 20.04 12.12
C GLU A 137 -4.68 19.31 11.06
N ASN A 138 -3.37 19.08 11.33
CA ASN A 138 -2.53 18.30 10.44
C ASN A 138 -3.02 16.85 10.30
N LEU A 139 -3.53 16.25 11.37
CA LEU A 139 -4.09 14.89 11.31
C LEU A 139 -5.37 14.85 10.48
N ALA A 140 -6.25 15.85 10.60
CA ALA A 140 -7.46 15.95 9.79
C ALA A 140 -7.13 16.07 8.30
N ASP A 141 -6.19 16.95 7.96
CA ASP A 141 -5.74 17.14 6.58
C ASP A 141 -5.08 15.85 6.03
N LEU A 142 -4.23 15.21 6.84
CA LEU A 142 -3.60 13.94 6.46
C LEU A 142 -4.64 12.83 6.27
N SER A 143 -5.71 12.82 7.07
CA SER A 143 -6.81 11.85 6.92
C SER A 143 -7.47 11.98 5.54
N ALA A 144 -7.73 13.20 5.07
CA ALA A 144 -8.28 13.44 3.74
C ALA A 144 -7.34 12.95 2.63
N ILE A 145 -6.04 13.26 2.73
CA ILE A 145 -5.03 12.79 1.76
C ILE A 145 -4.96 11.26 1.74
N CYS A 146 -4.94 10.61 2.91
CA CYS A 146 -4.90 9.17 3.04
C CYS A 146 -6.15 8.49 2.47
N LEU A 147 -7.33 9.12 2.59
CA LEU A 147 -8.56 8.63 1.97
C LEU A 147 -8.43 8.64 0.44
N HIS A 148 -7.98 9.73 -0.17
CA HIS A 148 -7.77 9.80 -1.61
C HIS A 148 -6.73 8.78 -2.10
N LEU A 149 -5.63 8.60 -1.36
CA LEU A 149 -4.62 7.59 -1.67
C LEU A 149 -5.15 6.15 -1.53
N SER A 150 -6.04 5.91 -0.59
CA SER A 150 -6.70 4.62 -0.41
C SER A 150 -7.62 4.30 -1.60
N VAL A 151 -8.42 5.27 -2.05
CA VAL A 151 -9.27 5.14 -3.24
C VAL A 151 -8.40 4.93 -4.48
N TRP A 152 -7.35 5.73 -4.68
CA TRP A 152 -6.40 5.56 -5.78
C TRP A 152 -5.78 4.16 -5.78
N SER A 153 -5.32 3.67 -4.63
CA SER A 153 -4.72 2.33 -4.51
C SER A 153 -5.70 1.24 -4.91
N ALA A 154 -6.96 1.35 -4.51
CA ALA A 154 -7.99 0.40 -4.90
C ALA A 154 -8.26 0.43 -6.42
N THR A 155 -8.34 1.63 -7.01
CA THR A 155 -8.60 1.81 -8.44
C THR A 155 -7.46 1.27 -9.31
N VAL A 156 -6.21 1.61 -8.97
CA VAL A 156 -5.03 1.15 -9.72
C VAL A 156 -4.87 -0.38 -9.63
N LYS A 157 -5.06 -0.96 -8.44
CA LYS A 157 -5.02 -2.42 -8.28
C LYS A 157 -6.15 -3.11 -9.05
N SER A 158 -7.36 -2.56 -9.02
CA SER A 158 -8.49 -3.11 -9.80
C SER A 158 -8.23 -3.06 -11.30
N ALA A 159 -7.66 -1.98 -11.83
CA ALA A 159 -7.27 -1.87 -13.23
C ALA A 159 -6.20 -2.91 -13.61
N GLN A 160 -5.15 -3.03 -12.82
CA GLN A 160 -4.09 -4.03 -13.03
C GLN A 160 -4.60 -5.47 -12.99
N TYR A 161 -5.57 -5.74 -12.13
CA TYR A 161 -6.26 -7.04 -12.07
C TYR A 161 -7.06 -7.32 -13.35
N SER A 162 -7.88 -6.37 -13.77
CA SER A 162 -8.65 -6.47 -15.01
C SER A 162 -7.76 -6.70 -16.23
N ASP A 163 -6.66 -5.96 -16.34
CA ASP A 163 -5.68 -6.12 -17.41
C ASP A 163 -5.02 -7.52 -17.35
N SER A 164 -4.67 -8.00 -16.16
CA SER A 164 -4.07 -9.32 -15.97
C SER A 164 -5.01 -10.46 -16.38
N ILE A 165 -6.31 -10.35 -16.03
CA ILE A 165 -7.33 -11.31 -16.46
C ILE A 165 -7.52 -11.26 -17.99
N ALA A 166 -7.55 -10.07 -18.59
CA ALA A 166 -7.73 -9.90 -20.02
C ALA A 166 -6.60 -10.55 -20.85
N LEU A 167 -5.42 -10.76 -20.29
CA LEU A 167 -4.32 -11.50 -20.92
C LEU A 167 -4.56 -13.00 -21.00
N LEU A 168 -5.45 -13.56 -20.17
CA LEU A 168 -5.68 -14.98 -20.07
C LEU A 168 -6.88 -15.42 -20.94
N THR A 169 -6.75 -16.58 -21.54
CA THR A 169 -7.91 -17.24 -22.16
C THR A 169 -8.84 -17.78 -21.07
N PRO A 170 -10.13 -18.02 -21.36
CA PRO A 170 -11.05 -18.63 -20.39
C PRO A 170 -10.51 -19.93 -19.79
N ARG A 171 -9.85 -20.77 -20.61
CA ARG A 171 -9.25 -22.03 -20.14
C ARG A 171 -8.04 -21.82 -19.23
N GLU A 172 -7.24 -20.79 -19.47
CA GLU A 172 -6.13 -20.43 -18.60
C GLU A 172 -6.64 -19.87 -17.26
N LEU A 173 -7.75 -19.14 -17.28
CA LEU A 173 -8.38 -18.63 -16.06
C LEU A 173 -8.91 -19.77 -15.19
N GLU A 174 -9.63 -20.76 -15.76
CA GLU A 174 -10.05 -21.97 -15.02
C GLU A 174 -8.87 -22.69 -14.36
N ILE A 175 -7.75 -22.81 -15.07
CA ILE A 175 -6.52 -23.39 -14.50
C ILE A 175 -5.99 -22.52 -13.36
N ALA A 176 -5.99 -21.18 -13.51
CA ALA A 176 -5.53 -20.26 -12.48
C ALA A 176 -6.36 -20.36 -11.19
N GLU A 177 -7.67 -20.44 -11.30
CA GLU A 177 -8.59 -20.63 -10.19
C GLU A 177 -8.29 -21.91 -9.39
N LEU A 178 -8.09 -23.03 -10.11
CA LEU A 178 -7.72 -24.29 -9.46
C LEU A 178 -6.33 -24.24 -8.82
N VAL A 179 -5.42 -23.48 -9.42
CA VAL A 179 -4.11 -23.18 -8.81
C VAL A 179 -4.27 -22.40 -7.51
N ALA A 180 -5.14 -21.40 -7.48
CA ALA A 180 -5.43 -20.60 -6.28
C ALA A 180 -6.04 -21.44 -5.15
N LEU A 181 -6.84 -22.46 -5.50
CA LEU A 181 -7.37 -23.46 -4.57
C LEU A 181 -6.31 -24.48 -4.09
N GLY A 182 -5.03 -24.33 -4.46
CA GLY A 182 -3.95 -25.19 -4.03
C GLY A 182 -3.85 -26.55 -4.78
N LYS A 183 -4.63 -26.76 -5.84
CA LYS A 183 -4.66 -28.02 -6.60
C LYS A 183 -3.31 -28.31 -7.28
N THR A 184 -2.85 -29.53 -7.25
CA THR A 184 -1.67 -29.99 -8.00
C THR A 184 -1.97 -30.10 -9.51
N ASN A 185 -0.94 -30.13 -10.36
CA ASN A 185 -1.12 -30.29 -11.80
C ASN A 185 -1.87 -31.58 -12.17
N ALA A 186 -1.72 -32.64 -11.36
CA ALA A 186 -2.43 -33.90 -11.56
C ALA A 186 -3.93 -33.80 -11.24
N GLU A 187 -4.27 -33.09 -10.17
CA GLU A 187 -5.67 -32.79 -9.79
C GLU A 187 -6.34 -31.87 -10.80
N ILE A 188 -5.67 -30.80 -11.24
CA ILE A 188 -6.14 -29.90 -12.30
C ILE A 188 -6.38 -30.69 -13.60
N GLY A 189 -5.45 -31.55 -13.98
CA GLY A 189 -5.59 -32.38 -15.16
C GLY A 189 -6.81 -33.30 -15.11
N ARG A 190 -7.07 -33.89 -13.96
CA ARG A 190 -8.26 -34.76 -13.74
C ARG A 190 -9.56 -33.95 -13.78
N GLU A 191 -9.59 -32.82 -13.10
CA GLU A 191 -10.78 -31.95 -12.97
C GLU A 191 -11.19 -31.34 -14.31
N LEU A 192 -10.20 -30.94 -15.11
CA LEU A 192 -10.41 -30.31 -16.41
C LEU A 192 -10.35 -31.26 -17.60
N TRP A 193 -10.20 -32.57 -17.35
CA TRP A 193 -10.11 -33.63 -18.36
C TRP A 193 -9.00 -33.38 -19.39
N ILE A 194 -7.83 -32.92 -18.92
CA ILE A 194 -6.63 -32.70 -19.74
C ILE A 194 -5.40 -33.42 -19.14
N THR A 195 -4.36 -33.57 -19.93
CA THR A 195 -3.14 -34.21 -19.45
C THR A 195 -2.36 -33.32 -18.50
N ILE A 196 -1.58 -33.89 -17.58
CA ILE A 196 -0.67 -33.17 -16.70
C ILE A 196 0.30 -32.31 -17.53
N ASN A 197 0.72 -32.80 -18.69
CA ASN A 197 1.60 -32.01 -19.57
C ASN A 197 0.89 -30.79 -20.16
N SER A 198 -0.37 -30.89 -20.51
CA SER A 198 -1.19 -29.79 -20.97
C SER A 198 -1.31 -28.71 -19.88
N VAL A 199 -1.49 -29.09 -18.61
CA VAL A 199 -1.49 -28.15 -17.46
C VAL A 199 -0.14 -27.46 -17.33
N LYS A 200 0.97 -28.20 -17.38
CA LYS A 200 2.33 -27.61 -17.32
C LYS A 200 2.57 -26.60 -18.45
N GLN A 201 2.15 -26.91 -19.67
CA GLN A 201 2.28 -26.00 -20.80
C GLN A 201 1.41 -24.75 -20.67
N ALA A 202 0.19 -24.90 -20.16
CA ALA A 202 -0.67 -23.75 -19.86
C ALA A 202 -0.03 -22.82 -18.81
N LEU A 203 0.43 -23.39 -17.69
CA LEU A 203 1.12 -22.60 -16.65
C LEU A 203 2.35 -21.88 -17.19
N LYS A 204 3.16 -22.53 -18.03
CA LYS A 204 4.32 -21.87 -18.65
C LYS A 204 3.92 -20.67 -19.54
N ARG A 205 2.81 -20.78 -20.29
CA ARG A 205 2.28 -19.67 -21.09
C ARG A 205 1.75 -18.53 -20.19
N MET A 206 1.01 -18.91 -19.15
CA MET A 206 0.45 -17.94 -18.20
C MET A 206 1.55 -17.16 -17.47
N PHE A 207 2.61 -17.84 -17.00
CA PHE A 207 3.74 -17.18 -16.35
C PHE A 207 4.39 -16.13 -17.27
N ARG A 208 4.55 -16.46 -18.56
CA ARG A 208 5.07 -15.51 -19.54
C ARG A 208 4.13 -14.34 -19.81
N LYS A 209 2.82 -14.59 -19.91
CA LYS A 209 1.81 -13.55 -20.14
C LYS A 209 1.68 -12.57 -18.97
N LEU A 210 1.78 -13.12 -17.77
CA LEU A 210 1.65 -12.37 -16.50
C LEU A 210 3.00 -11.83 -16.00
N GLU A 211 4.10 -12.13 -16.70
CA GLU A 211 5.46 -11.74 -16.30
C GLU A 211 5.81 -12.16 -14.87
N VAL A 212 5.45 -13.40 -14.51
CA VAL A 212 5.71 -13.99 -13.20
C VAL A 212 6.62 -15.22 -13.33
N SER A 213 7.36 -15.54 -12.26
CA SER A 213 8.34 -16.63 -12.25
C SER A 213 7.87 -17.87 -11.47
N SER A 214 6.83 -17.74 -10.67
CA SER A 214 6.37 -18.81 -9.79
C SER A 214 4.85 -18.91 -9.73
N ARG A 215 4.38 -20.10 -9.30
CA ARG A 215 2.97 -20.37 -9.04
C ARG A 215 2.38 -19.46 -7.97
N ALA A 216 3.14 -19.23 -6.89
CA ALA A 216 2.73 -18.34 -5.80
C ALA A 216 2.59 -16.88 -6.27
N GLU A 217 3.53 -16.43 -7.10
CA GLU A 217 3.52 -15.08 -7.67
C GLU A 217 2.34 -14.91 -8.64
N MET A 218 2.00 -15.92 -9.44
CA MET A 218 0.82 -15.91 -10.30
C MET A 218 -0.47 -15.81 -9.49
N VAL A 219 -0.61 -16.58 -8.41
CA VAL A 219 -1.78 -16.51 -7.51
C VAL A 219 -1.87 -15.13 -6.86
N ALA A 220 -0.76 -14.59 -6.35
CA ALA A 220 -0.72 -13.26 -5.79
C ALA A 220 -1.18 -12.20 -6.81
N ARG A 221 -0.69 -12.26 -8.05
CA ARG A 221 -1.04 -11.30 -9.10
C ARG A 221 -2.52 -11.37 -9.54
N LEU A 222 -3.13 -12.55 -9.52
CA LEU A 222 -4.50 -12.76 -10.00
C LEU A 222 -5.57 -12.74 -8.90
N PHE A 223 -5.22 -13.00 -7.63
CA PHE A 223 -6.23 -13.26 -6.59
C PHE A 223 -6.00 -12.50 -5.28
N THR A 224 -4.96 -11.66 -5.16
CA THR A 224 -4.70 -10.89 -3.92
C THR A 224 -5.67 -9.71 -3.71
N ILE A 225 -6.64 -9.49 -4.60
CA ILE A 225 -7.51 -8.31 -4.58
C ILE A 225 -8.87 -8.57 -3.92
N GLU A 226 -9.31 -9.83 -3.70
CA GLU A 226 -10.60 -10.03 -3.00
C GLU A 226 -10.62 -11.22 -2.04
N PRO A 227 -11.12 -11.03 -0.82
CA PRO A 227 -11.89 -12.06 -0.17
C PRO A 227 -13.30 -12.05 -0.81
N HIS A 228 -13.50 -12.79 -1.88
CA HIS A 228 -14.85 -13.02 -2.39
C HIS A 228 -15.66 -13.75 -1.33
N SER A 229 -16.59 -13.02 -0.72
CA SER A 229 -17.75 -13.60 -0.08
C SER A 229 -18.58 -14.32 -1.15
N HIS A 230 -18.27 -15.55 -1.45
CA HIS A 230 -19.30 -16.45 -1.93
C HIS A 230 -20.22 -16.76 -0.76
N ALA A 231 -21.17 -15.86 -0.53
CA ALA A 231 -22.42 -16.24 0.10
C ALA A 231 -23.05 -17.30 -0.81
N LYS A 232 -22.88 -18.57 -0.44
CA LYS A 232 -23.69 -19.64 -0.97
C LYS A 232 -25.09 -19.45 -0.39
N ASP A 233 -25.97 -18.87 -1.18
CA ASP A 233 -27.40 -19.07 -0.96
C ASP A 233 -27.68 -20.57 -1.05
N LYS A 234 -28.18 -21.10 0.03
CA LYS A 234 -28.97 -22.31 0.10
C LYS A 234 -30.37 -21.94 0.53
#